data_f75c260942ff55151d8ff3b9d126cb0d
#
_entry.id   f75c260942ff55151d8ff3b9d126cb0d
#
_cell.length_a   1.000
_cell.length_b   1.000
_cell.length_c   1.000
_cell.angle_alpha   90.00
_cell.angle_beta   90.00
_cell.angle_gamma   90.00
#
_symmetry.space_group_name_H-M   'P 1'
#
loop_
_entity.id
_entity.type
_entity.pdbx_description
1 polymer ?
#
loop_
_entity_poly.entity_id
_entity_poly.type
_entity_poly.pdbx_seq_one_letter_code
_entity_poly.pdbx_strand_id
1 'polypeptide(L)'
;MSKYYDMLPPICKKLGIEVPDLYIELDVSPNSYTSGDTKPFIVITSGLLETLPDELIPTVLAHECGHIACHHVLYSTMGRMILKGVFGLSGFSSLITTPLQIAFAYWMRCSEFSADRAAVLYDGTPDKMVEVCMRLAGYDKDIVADASVSAFMEQAKDYKELVANSTWDKTLEFLMFSQYDHPLTALRAYECNEWSGTEQFEKIQLYLNENHFVSDFHPVSREIPVRESAKFYIGKDFNEVKSAFESDGFISVKAVKTSEKGLFTKSGQVISVSIGESNNFEKDSWHRSDSEIIIAYYEPLSTEELATLHSGKIQTPDSAKKCIGRSYQDVVQEFSDAALRKLLLKSRM
;
A
#
# COMPACT_ATOMS: atom_id res chain seq x y z
N MET A 1 13.15 -1.44 -26.50
CA MET A 1 12.27 -0.98 -25.41
C MET A 1 11.37 -2.09 -24.87
N SER A 2 10.65 -2.87 -25.70
CA SER A 2 9.79 -3.97 -25.23
C SER A 2 10.53 -4.96 -24.33
N LYS A 3 11.76 -5.35 -24.68
CA LYS A 3 12.57 -6.31 -23.93
C LYS A 3 12.68 -6.00 -22.42
N TYR A 4 12.99 -4.77 -22.06
CA TYR A 4 13.15 -4.37 -20.65
C TYR A 4 11.79 -4.12 -19.96
N TYR A 5 10.81 -3.60 -20.71
CA TYR A 5 9.46 -3.44 -20.20
C TYR A 5 8.82 -4.79 -19.85
N ASP A 6 9.07 -5.81 -20.68
CA ASP A 6 8.53 -7.17 -20.48
C ASP A 6 9.10 -7.87 -19.22
N MET A 7 10.17 -7.31 -18.62
CA MET A 7 10.74 -7.78 -17.36
C MET A 7 9.97 -7.26 -16.13
N LEU A 8 9.22 -6.16 -16.24
CA LEU A 8 8.50 -5.54 -15.11
C LEU A 8 7.33 -6.36 -14.57
N PRO A 9 6.43 -6.96 -15.38
CA PRO A 9 5.25 -7.63 -14.87
C PRO A 9 5.53 -8.70 -13.81
N PRO A 10 6.51 -9.62 -13.95
CA PRO A 10 6.81 -10.61 -12.91
C PRO A 10 7.38 -9.98 -11.64
N ILE A 11 8.17 -8.90 -11.75
CA ILE A 11 8.71 -8.14 -10.62
C ILE A 11 7.57 -7.48 -9.85
N CYS A 12 6.74 -6.72 -10.56
CA CYS A 12 5.61 -6.00 -9.99
C CYS A 12 4.61 -6.94 -9.32
N LYS A 13 4.33 -8.10 -9.96
CA LYS A 13 3.50 -9.14 -9.37
C LYS A 13 4.09 -9.65 -8.05
N LYS A 14 5.40 -9.90 -7.98
CA LYS A 14 6.07 -10.39 -6.77
C LYS A 14 6.12 -9.33 -5.65
N LEU A 15 6.24 -8.07 -6.00
CA LEU A 15 6.28 -6.95 -5.05
C LEU A 15 4.91 -6.34 -4.73
N GLY A 16 3.82 -6.80 -5.38
CA GLY A 16 2.46 -6.35 -5.12
C GLY A 16 2.17 -4.91 -5.60
N ILE A 17 2.80 -4.47 -6.68
CA ILE A 17 2.61 -3.13 -7.25
C ILE A 17 2.05 -3.19 -8.68
N GLU A 18 1.44 -2.10 -9.13
CA GLU A 18 1.08 -1.92 -10.54
C GLU A 18 2.34 -1.76 -11.40
N VAL A 19 2.25 -2.17 -12.67
CA VAL A 19 3.37 -2.05 -13.61
C VAL A 19 3.58 -0.57 -13.97
N PRO A 20 4.73 0.03 -13.59
CA PRO A 20 5.01 1.42 -13.90
C PRO A 20 5.39 1.59 -15.38
N ASP A 21 5.28 2.83 -15.88
CA ASP A 21 5.86 3.19 -17.16
C ASP A 21 7.40 3.11 -17.08
N LEU A 22 8.06 2.70 -18.18
CA LEU A 22 9.51 2.60 -18.27
C LEU A 22 10.03 3.49 -19.40
N TYR A 23 11.03 4.32 -19.09
CA TYR A 23 11.69 5.22 -20.04
C TYR A 23 13.18 4.93 -20.10
N ILE A 24 13.76 5.21 -21.26
CA ILE A 24 15.22 5.17 -21.46
C ILE A 24 15.69 6.60 -21.72
N GLU A 25 16.63 7.06 -20.92
CA GLU A 25 17.31 8.35 -21.07
C GLU A 25 18.67 8.14 -21.71
N LEU A 26 19.02 8.99 -22.70
CA LEU A 26 20.33 8.96 -23.33
C LEU A 26 21.33 9.73 -22.46
N ASP A 27 21.93 9.03 -21.52
CA ASP A 27 23.00 9.52 -20.64
C ASP A 27 24.07 8.43 -20.54
N VAL A 28 25.33 8.81 -20.66
CA VAL A 28 26.49 7.90 -20.56
C VAL A 28 26.78 7.49 -19.12
N SER A 29 26.26 8.23 -18.14
CA SER A 29 26.40 7.89 -16.72
C SER A 29 25.50 6.71 -16.38
N PRO A 30 26.03 5.62 -15.78
CA PRO A 30 25.22 4.50 -15.35
C PRO A 30 24.27 4.92 -14.21
N ASN A 31 22.98 4.99 -14.49
CA ASN A 31 21.99 5.41 -13.52
C ASN A 31 20.61 4.80 -13.82
N SER A 32 19.81 4.64 -12.77
CA SER A 32 18.37 4.44 -12.83
C SER A 32 17.69 5.23 -11.73
N TYR A 33 16.44 5.59 -11.93
CA TYR A 33 15.66 6.26 -10.89
C TYR A 33 14.18 6.11 -11.11
N THR A 34 13.46 6.18 -10.02
CA THR A 34 12.00 6.20 -10.00
C THR A 34 11.50 7.61 -9.70
N SER A 35 10.47 8.05 -10.41
CA SER A 35 9.85 9.36 -10.24
C SER A 35 8.32 9.27 -10.38
N GLY A 36 7.62 10.35 -9.98
CA GLY A 36 6.15 10.40 -9.99
C GLY A 36 5.55 9.76 -8.74
N ASP A 37 4.62 10.48 -8.10
CA ASP A 37 3.95 9.99 -6.88
C ASP A 37 2.61 9.28 -7.19
N THR A 38 1.77 9.94 -7.99
CA THR A 38 0.45 9.39 -8.34
C THR A 38 0.51 8.30 -9.40
N LYS A 39 1.40 8.46 -10.35
CA LYS A 39 1.69 7.51 -11.41
C LYS A 39 3.19 7.37 -11.52
N PRO A 40 3.79 6.45 -10.75
CA PRO A 40 5.24 6.27 -10.76
C PRO A 40 5.72 5.74 -12.10
N PHE A 41 6.91 6.16 -12.50
CA PHE A 41 7.60 5.65 -13.66
C PHE A 41 9.09 5.45 -13.36
N ILE A 42 9.70 4.53 -14.08
CA ILE A 42 11.12 4.20 -13.95
C ILE A 42 11.87 4.75 -15.18
N VAL A 43 13.03 5.32 -14.93
CA VAL A 43 13.97 5.74 -15.98
C VAL A 43 15.26 4.95 -15.83
N ILE A 44 15.78 4.44 -16.95
CA ILE A 44 17.08 3.77 -17.03
C ILE A 44 17.94 4.54 -18.05
N THR A 45 19.19 4.83 -17.71
CA THR A 45 20.11 5.48 -18.65
C THR A 45 20.73 4.48 -19.63
N SER A 46 21.10 4.97 -20.80
CA SER A 46 21.86 4.16 -21.77
C SER A 46 23.19 3.68 -21.18
N GLY A 47 23.86 4.50 -20.35
CA GLY A 47 25.09 4.11 -19.67
C GLY A 47 24.92 2.94 -18.72
N LEU A 48 23.77 2.82 -18.04
CA LEU A 48 23.48 1.65 -17.21
C LEU A 48 23.36 0.37 -18.06
N LEU A 49 22.66 0.46 -19.19
CA LEU A 49 22.48 -0.67 -20.11
C LEU A 49 23.78 -1.10 -20.80
N GLU A 50 24.76 -0.20 -20.91
CA GLU A 50 26.10 -0.50 -21.40
C GLU A 50 27.00 -1.10 -20.31
N THR A 51 26.81 -0.70 -19.05
CA THR A 51 27.61 -1.13 -17.89
C THR A 51 27.19 -2.49 -17.37
N LEU A 52 25.89 -2.79 -17.38
CA LEU A 52 25.34 -4.02 -16.81
C LEU A 52 24.92 -4.99 -17.91
N PRO A 53 25.25 -6.29 -17.76
CA PRO A 53 24.71 -7.32 -18.62
C PRO A 53 23.19 -7.47 -18.42
N ASP A 54 22.51 -7.93 -19.47
CA ASP A 54 21.03 -8.05 -19.50
C ASP A 54 20.44 -8.87 -18.35
N GLU A 55 21.18 -9.87 -17.83
CA GLU A 55 20.76 -10.71 -16.72
C GLU A 55 20.68 -9.99 -15.35
N LEU A 56 21.33 -8.83 -15.23
CA LEU A 56 21.29 -7.98 -14.03
C LEU A 56 20.26 -6.87 -14.11
N ILE A 57 19.73 -6.57 -15.29
CA ILE A 57 18.71 -5.52 -15.47
C ILE A 57 17.43 -5.80 -14.65
N PRO A 58 16.90 -7.06 -14.58
CA PRO A 58 15.75 -7.35 -13.71
C PRO A 58 16.00 -7.01 -12.24
N THR A 59 17.21 -7.20 -11.73
CA THR A 59 17.60 -6.86 -10.35
C THR A 59 17.51 -5.36 -10.11
N VAL A 60 18.03 -4.55 -11.07
CA VAL A 60 17.91 -3.08 -10.98
C VAL A 60 16.45 -2.64 -11.08
N LEU A 61 15.68 -3.22 -11.99
CA LEU A 61 14.25 -2.92 -12.08
C LEU A 61 13.50 -3.30 -10.80
N ALA A 62 13.88 -4.40 -10.15
CA ALA A 62 13.30 -4.80 -8.86
C ALA A 62 13.69 -3.83 -7.73
N HIS A 63 14.90 -3.26 -7.75
CA HIS A 63 15.30 -2.18 -6.85
C HIS A 63 14.42 -0.94 -7.06
N GLU A 64 14.24 -0.47 -8.29
CA GLU A 64 13.37 0.66 -8.61
C GLU A 64 11.91 0.40 -8.23
N CYS A 65 11.41 -0.82 -8.49
CA CYS A 65 10.09 -1.25 -8.02
C CYS A 65 10.02 -1.28 -6.48
N GLY A 66 11.12 -1.53 -5.79
CA GLY A 66 11.24 -1.42 -4.33
C GLY A 66 10.99 0.00 -3.84
N HIS A 67 11.51 1.01 -4.55
CA HIS A 67 11.21 2.41 -4.24
C HIS A 67 9.71 2.73 -4.41
N ILE A 68 9.05 2.14 -5.40
CA ILE A 68 7.60 2.30 -5.58
C ILE A 68 6.85 1.61 -4.44
N ALA A 69 7.16 0.33 -4.18
CA ALA A 69 6.49 -0.48 -3.15
C ALA A 69 6.60 0.13 -1.74
N CYS A 70 7.73 0.75 -1.42
CA CYS A 70 7.98 1.41 -0.14
C CYS A 70 7.63 2.91 -0.13
N HIS A 71 7.04 3.44 -1.21
CA HIS A 71 6.65 4.86 -1.38
C HIS A 71 7.78 5.86 -1.16
N HIS A 72 9.00 5.49 -1.49
CA HIS A 72 10.17 6.36 -1.29
C HIS A 72 10.14 7.62 -2.16
N VAL A 73 9.47 7.57 -3.32
CA VAL A 73 9.47 8.65 -4.32
C VAL A 73 8.91 9.95 -3.76
N LEU A 74 7.78 9.89 -3.04
CA LEU A 74 7.17 11.06 -2.42
C LEU A 74 8.12 11.69 -1.40
N TYR A 75 8.60 10.88 -0.47
CA TYR A 75 9.44 11.37 0.64
C TYR A 75 10.81 11.84 0.15
N SER A 76 11.41 11.19 -0.85
CA SER A 76 12.67 11.66 -1.46
C SER A 76 12.50 13.01 -2.14
N THR A 77 11.40 13.22 -2.84
CA THR A 77 11.08 14.51 -3.48
C THR A 77 10.91 15.61 -2.42
N MET A 78 10.15 15.35 -1.37
CA MET A 78 10.00 16.28 -0.24
C MET A 78 11.34 16.57 0.45
N GLY A 79 12.13 15.54 0.71
CA GLY A 79 13.46 15.69 1.32
C GLY A 79 14.40 16.54 0.47
N ARG A 80 14.46 16.31 -0.84
CA ARG A 80 15.26 17.13 -1.77
C ARG A 80 14.78 18.60 -1.80
N MET A 81 13.49 18.85 -1.73
CA MET A 81 12.95 20.21 -1.66
C MET A 81 13.37 20.91 -0.36
N ILE A 82 13.36 20.21 0.77
CA ILE A 82 13.84 20.72 2.06
C ILE A 82 15.35 21.00 2.01
N LEU A 83 16.13 20.05 1.49
CA LEU A 83 17.58 20.18 1.35
C LEU A 83 17.97 21.36 0.45
N LYS A 84 17.22 21.60 -0.64
CA LYS A 84 17.43 22.71 -1.56
C LYS A 84 16.86 24.06 -1.07
N GLY A 85 16.25 24.10 0.12
CA GLY A 85 15.68 25.32 0.69
C GLY A 85 14.47 25.88 -0.06
N VAL A 86 13.79 25.07 -0.90
CA VAL A 86 12.66 25.50 -1.75
C VAL A 86 11.47 26.00 -0.91
N PHE A 87 11.29 25.53 0.32
CA PHE A 87 10.20 25.94 1.20
C PHE A 87 10.43 27.28 1.91
N GLY A 88 11.36 28.14 1.42
CA GLY A 88 11.57 29.46 2.01
C GLY A 88 12.04 29.44 3.47
N LEU A 89 12.59 28.30 3.92
CA LEU A 89 13.17 28.15 5.26
C LEU A 89 14.46 28.97 5.44
N SER A 90 14.84 29.79 4.46
CA SER A 90 15.97 30.70 4.49
C SER A 90 15.93 31.73 5.66
N GLY A 91 14.78 31.90 6.29
CA GLY A 91 14.61 32.73 7.51
C GLY A 91 14.68 31.93 8.82
N PHE A 92 14.66 30.59 8.78
CA PHE A 92 14.84 29.75 9.97
C PHE A 92 16.32 29.55 10.25
N SER A 93 16.70 29.66 11.53
CA SER A 93 18.10 29.47 11.92
C SER A 93 18.61 28.08 11.48
N SER A 94 19.86 28.00 11.08
CA SER A 94 20.55 26.73 10.74
C SER A 94 20.44 25.68 11.85
N LEU A 95 20.16 26.09 13.08
CA LEU A 95 19.92 25.21 14.23
C LEU A 95 18.67 24.31 14.06
N ILE A 96 17.67 24.71 13.28
CA ILE A 96 16.47 23.92 13.03
C ILE A 96 16.60 23.12 11.72
N THR A 97 17.17 23.75 10.68
CA THR A 97 17.24 23.12 9.35
C THR A 97 18.29 22.01 9.28
N THR A 98 19.44 22.17 9.98
CA THR A 98 20.51 21.18 9.95
C THR A 98 20.08 19.80 10.51
N PRO A 99 19.46 19.67 11.70
CA PRO A 99 18.99 18.39 12.20
C PRO A 99 17.98 17.72 11.26
N LEU A 100 17.10 18.50 10.63
CA LEU A 100 16.12 17.98 9.67
C LEU A 100 16.81 17.44 8.39
N GLN A 101 17.77 18.19 7.87
CA GLN A 101 18.59 17.76 6.72
C GLN A 101 19.32 16.45 7.02
N ILE A 102 19.88 16.34 8.22
CA ILE A 102 20.53 15.12 8.72
C ILE A 102 19.56 13.91 8.71
N ALA A 103 18.39 14.12 9.31
CA ALA A 103 17.38 13.07 9.39
C ALA A 103 16.93 12.61 7.99
N PHE A 104 16.75 13.53 7.06
CA PHE A 104 16.41 13.21 5.67
C PHE A 104 17.53 12.47 4.94
N ALA A 105 18.78 12.92 5.06
CA ALA A 105 19.91 12.24 4.46
C ALA A 105 20.07 10.80 5.00
N TYR A 106 19.86 10.61 6.31
CA TYR A 106 19.83 9.28 6.91
C TYR A 106 18.68 8.43 6.36
N TRP A 107 17.48 8.99 6.28
CA TRP A 107 16.31 8.30 5.74
C TRP A 107 16.52 7.91 4.27
N MET A 108 17.08 8.79 3.44
CA MET A 108 17.38 8.48 2.04
C MET A 108 18.34 7.28 1.91
N ARG A 109 19.37 7.20 2.77
CA ARG A 109 20.25 6.01 2.79
C ARG A 109 19.52 4.74 3.22
N CYS A 110 18.63 4.83 4.21
CA CYS A 110 17.82 3.69 4.62
C CYS A 110 16.84 3.24 3.52
N SER A 111 16.34 4.16 2.70
CA SER A 111 15.46 3.84 1.58
C SER A 111 16.18 3.03 0.49
N GLU A 112 17.47 3.29 0.25
CA GLU A 112 18.28 2.47 -0.65
C GLU A 112 18.39 1.02 -0.18
N PHE A 113 18.69 0.81 1.12
CA PHE A 113 18.76 -0.55 1.68
C PHE A 113 17.43 -1.30 1.59
N SER A 114 16.29 -0.63 1.73
CA SER A 114 15.00 -1.28 1.56
C SER A 114 14.68 -1.58 0.10
N ALA A 115 15.09 -0.74 -0.84
CA ALA A 115 14.99 -1.02 -2.27
C ALA A 115 15.90 -2.18 -2.70
N ASP A 116 17.12 -2.25 -2.15
CA ASP A 116 18.03 -3.38 -2.34
C ASP A 116 17.43 -4.69 -1.84
N ARG A 117 16.78 -4.67 -0.68
CA ARG A 117 16.07 -5.84 -0.13
C ARG A 117 14.93 -6.29 -1.04
N ALA A 118 14.23 -5.38 -1.69
CA ALA A 118 13.21 -5.74 -2.67
C ALA A 118 13.82 -6.46 -3.88
N ALA A 119 14.99 -6.03 -4.36
CA ALA A 119 15.73 -6.73 -5.41
C ALA A 119 16.18 -8.13 -4.97
N VAL A 120 16.74 -8.26 -3.77
CA VAL A 120 17.14 -9.56 -3.20
C VAL A 120 15.93 -10.50 -3.02
N LEU A 121 14.79 -9.98 -2.60
CA LEU A 121 13.54 -10.75 -2.51
C LEU A 121 13.07 -11.23 -3.88
N TYR A 122 13.20 -10.39 -4.90
CA TYR A 122 12.83 -10.76 -6.27
C TYR A 122 13.73 -11.89 -6.79
N ASP A 123 15.05 -11.76 -6.66
CA ASP A 123 16.02 -12.74 -7.16
C ASP A 123 16.05 -14.03 -6.30
N GLY A 124 15.67 -13.95 -5.02
CA GLY A 124 15.72 -15.07 -4.06
C GLY A 124 17.09 -15.25 -3.39
N THR A 125 18.13 -14.59 -3.90
CA THR A 125 19.50 -14.58 -3.36
C THR A 125 20.11 -13.19 -3.48
N PRO A 126 21.14 -12.84 -2.69
CA PRO A 126 21.81 -11.54 -2.77
C PRO A 126 22.79 -11.42 -3.96
N ASP A 127 23.15 -12.54 -4.61
CA ASP A 127 24.29 -12.62 -5.53
C ASP A 127 24.25 -11.59 -6.67
N LYS A 128 23.08 -11.44 -7.30
CA LYS A 128 22.92 -10.50 -8.41
C LYS A 128 22.99 -9.05 -7.94
N MET A 129 22.38 -8.72 -6.79
CA MET A 129 22.46 -7.36 -6.24
C MET A 129 23.90 -7.02 -5.80
N VAL A 130 24.63 -7.98 -5.26
CA VAL A 130 26.07 -7.85 -4.97
C VAL A 130 26.84 -7.58 -6.26
N GLU A 131 26.58 -8.33 -7.33
CA GLU A 131 27.24 -8.13 -8.62
C GLU A 131 26.92 -6.75 -9.22
N VAL A 132 25.66 -6.29 -9.15
CA VAL A 132 25.27 -4.93 -9.55
C VAL A 132 26.10 -3.89 -8.78
N CYS A 133 26.19 -4.03 -7.46
CA CYS A 133 26.98 -3.11 -6.62
C CYS A 133 28.44 -3.11 -7.01
N MET A 134 29.04 -4.28 -7.29
CA MET A 134 30.43 -4.41 -7.71
C MET A 134 30.67 -3.72 -9.05
N ARG A 135 29.82 -3.95 -10.05
CA ARG A 135 29.95 -3.35 -11.38
C ARG A 135 29.80 -1.83 -11.32
N LEU A 136 28.84 -1.32 -10.56
CA LEU A 136 28.68 0.13 -10.36
C LEU A 136 29.84 0.76 -9.57
N ALA A 137 30.57 -0.02 -8.79
CA ALA A 137 31.84 0.40 -8.16
C ALA A 137 33.07 0.32 -9.10
N GLY A 138 32.88 -0.10 -10.35
CA GLY A 138 33.96 -0.28 -11.32
C GLY A 138 34.65 -1.64 -11.25
N TYR A 139 34.13 -2.59 -10.47
CA TYR A 139 34.63 -3.98 -10.40
C TYR A 139 33.99 -4.81 -11.52
N ASP A 140 34.54 -4.71 -12.70
CA ASP A 140 34.16 -5.57 -13.82
C ASP A 140 35.15 -6.73 -13.94
N LYS A 141 34.64 -7.97 -13.92
CA LYS A 141 35.47 -9.20 -14.07
C LYS A 141 36.22 -9.23 -15.41
N ASP A 142 35.67 -8.57 -16.44
CA ASP A 142 36.29 -8.49 -17.75
C ASP A 142 37.47 -7.47 -17.78
N ILE A 143 37.52 -6.55 -16.79
CA ILE A 143 38.54 -5.52 -16.69
C ILE A 143 39.51 -5.85 -15.55
N VAL A 144 39.02 -6.41 -14.42
CA VAL A 144 39.81 -6.71 -13.21
C VAL A 144 39.75 -8.21 -12.95
N ALA A 145 40.77 -8.93 -13.42
CA ALA A 145 40.85 -10.39 -13.31
C ALA A 145 40.79 -10.92 -11.87
N ASP A 146 41.23 -10.12 -10.89
CA ASP A 146 41.26 -10.45 -9.48
C ASP A 146 40.08 -9.89 -8.67
N ALA A 147 39.01 -9.40 -9.36
CA ALA A 147 37.80 -8.90 -8.70
C ALA A 147 37.15 -10.02 -7.87
N SER A 148 37.25 -9.92 -6.56
CA SER A 148 36.73 -10.89 -5.61
C SER A 148 35.59 -10.33 -4.80
N VAL A 149 34.45 -11.05 -4.79
CA VAL A 149 33.30 -10.73 -3.95
C VAL A 149 33.70 -10.63 -2.47
N SER A 150 34.56 -11.55 -2.01
CA SER A 150 35.02 -11.57 -0.63
C SER A 150 35.83 -10.33 -0.27
N ALA A 151 36.75 -9.88 -1.14
CA ALA A 151 37.51 -8.66 -0.91
C ALA A 151 36.61 -7.41 -0.93
N PHE A 152 35.61 -7.37 -1.80
CA PHE A 152 34.64 -6.29 -1.85
C PHE A 152 33.79 -6.20 -0.58
N MET A 153 33.34 -7.35 -0.06
CA MET A 153 32.61 -7.44 1.20
C MET A 153 33.48 -7.08 2.43
N GLU A 154 34.76 -7.44 2.40
CA GLU A 154 35.71 -7.11 3.47
C GLU A 154 35.91 -5.61 3.61
N GLN A 155 35.99 -4.86 2.49
CA GLN A 155 36.04 -3.39 2.50
C GLN A 155 34.85 -2.78 3.24
N ALA A 156 33.65 -3.33 3.04
CA ALA A 156 32.44 -2.84 3.73
C ALA A 156 32.50 -3.12 5.23
N LYS A 157 33.02 -4.28 5.62
CA LYS A 157 33.19 -4.68 7.02
C LYS A 157 34.21 -3.79 7.72
N ASP A 158 35.37 -3.59 7.11
CA ASP A 158 36.45 -2.71 7.62
C ASP A 158 35.92 -1.28 7.81
N TYR A 159 35.14 -0.79 6.83
CA TYR A 159 34.50 0.51 6.92
C TYR A 159 33.52 0.60 8.10
N LYS A 160 32.66 -0.39 8.30
CA LYS A 160 31.72 -0.44 9.43
C LYS A 160 32.46 -0.45 10.77
N GLU A 161 33.54 -1.22 10.90
CA GLU A 161 34.36 -1.29 12.11
C GLU A 161 35.06 0.05 12.40
N LEU A 162 35.59 0.69 11.37
CA LEU A 162 36.23 2.01 11.49
C LEU A 162 35.23 3.05 12.03
N VAL A 163 34.05 3.12 11.44
CA VAL A 163 32.99 4.06 11.85
C VAL A 163 32.44 3.71 13.24
N ALA A 164 32.32 2.42 13.58
CA ALA A 164 31.79 2.00 14.88
C ALA A 164 32.67 2.42 16.06
N ASN A 165 34.00 2.42 15.86
CA ASN A 165 34.99 2.59 16.92
C ASN A 165 35.30 4.06 17.28
N SER A 166 34.83 5.03 16.53
CA SER A 166 35.15 6.44 16.73
C SER A 166 33.93 7.35 16.60
N THR A 167 33.69 8.17 17.62
CA THR A 167 32.66 9.21 17.56
C THR A 167 33.01 10.29 16.54
N TRP A 168 34.29 10.53 16.31
CA TRP A 168 34.79 11.50 15.35
C TRP A 168 34.59 11.00 13.92
N ASP A 169 34.83 9.71 13.68
CA ASP A 169 34.63 9.10 12.36
C ASP A 169 33.13 9.05 11.99
N LYS A 170 32.25 8.80 12.96
CA LYS A 170 30.79 8.96 12.77
C LYS A 170 30.40 10.36 12.35
N THR A 171 31.04 11.37 12.94
CA THR A 171 30.77 12.77 12.59
C THR A 171 31.31 13.12 11.21
N LEU A 172 32.50 12.63 10.86
CA LEU A 172 33.10 12.80 9.53
C LEU A 172 32.31 12.01 8.46
N GLU A 173 31.94 10.77 8.72
CA GLU A 173 31.05 9.98 7.88
C GLU A 173 29.77 10.77 7.58
N PHE A 174 29.15 11.27 8.62
CA PHE A 174 27.97 12.08 8.50
C PHE A 174 28.20 13.31 7.60
N LEU A 175 29.26 14.06 7.81
CA LEU A 175 29.58 15.27 7.04
C LEU A 175 29.95 14.94 5.58
N MET A 176 30.69 13.87 5.34
CA MET A 176 31.09 13.46 3.99
C MET A 176 29.93 12.90 3.18
N PHE A 177 29.09 12.05 3.82
CA PHE A 177 28.00 11.38 3.11
C PHE A 177 26.67 12.14 3.15
N SER A 178 26.58 13.27 3.86
CA SER A 178 25.42 14.15 3.81
C SER A 178 25.16 14.75 2.41
N GLN A 179 26.15 14.69 1.53
CA GLN A 179 26.09 15.21 0.16
C GLN A 179 25.84 14.12 -0.90
N TYR A 180 25.91 12.84 -0.52
CA TYR A 180 25.70 11.73 -1.43
C TYR A 180 24.31 11.13 -1.23
N ASP A 181 23.57 10.99 -2.31
CA ASP A 181 22.21 10.44 -2.32
C ASP A 181 22.20 8.90 -2.11
N HIS A 182 23.33 8.22 -2.38
CA HIS A 182 23.46 6.77 -2.29
C HIS A 182 24.54 6.36 -1.26
N PRO A 183 24.33 5.29 -0.49
CA PRO A 183 25.37 4.67 0.32
C PRO A 183 26.49 4.09 -0.55
N LEU A 184 27.65 3.82 0.07
CA LEU A 184 28.72 3.11 -0.60
C LEU A 184 28.23 1.78 -1.17
N THR A 185 28.55 1.48 -2.42
CA THR A 185 28.11 0.25 -3.09
C THR A 185 28.59 -1.01 -2.38
N ALA A 186 29.79 -1.01 -1.79
CA ALA A 186 30.30 -2.11 -0.98
C ALA A 186 29.44 -2.32 0.28
N LEU A 187 28.98 -1.25 0.93
CA LEU A 187 28.11 -1.34 2.10
C LEU A 187 26.72 -1.87 1.72
N ARG A 188 26.16 -1.45 0.57
CA ARG A 188 24.92 -1.97 0.05
C ARG A 188 25.00 -3.48 -0.19
N ALA A 189 26.05 -3.93 -0.87
CA ALA A 189 26.30 -5.35 -1.11
C ALA A 189 26.42 -6.17 0.19
N TYR A 190 27.17 -5.65 1.16
CA TYR A 190 27.34 -6.28 2.47
C TYR A 190 25.99 -6.41 3.21
N GLU A 191 25.20 -5.35 3.28
CA GLU A 191 23.89 -5.35 3.94
C GLU A 191 22.88 -6.32 3.26
N CYS A 192 22.92 -6.44 1.93
CA CYS A 192 22.14 -7.42 1.20
C CYS A 192 22.50 -8.85 1.59
N ASN A 193 23.81 -9.13 1.68
CA ASN A 193 24.30 -10.45 2.05
C ASN A 193 23.95 -10.81 3.48
N GLU A 194 24.22 -9.91 4.45
CA GLU A 194 23.88 -10.15 5.86
C GLU A 194 22.38 -10.35 6.07
N TRP A 195 21.55 -9.50 5.44
CA TRP A 195 20.11 -9.59 5.59
C TRP A 195 19.55 -10.88 4.99
N SER A 196 20.09 -11.35 3.88
CA SER A 196 19.62 -12.60 3.24
C SER A 196 19.87 -13.85 4.09
N GLY A 197 20.79 -13.79 5.07
CA GLY A 197 21.01 -14.83 6.06
C GLY A 197 20.08 -14.76 7.29
N THR A 198 19.13 -13.85 7.33
CA THR A 198 18.25 -13.67 8.50
C THR A 198 16.96 -14.47 8.39
N GLU A 199 16.41 -14.87 9.54
CA GLU A 199 15.09 -15.50 9.64
C GLU A 199 13.97 -14.61 9.05
N GLN A 200 14.15 -13.28 9.10
CA GLN A 200 13.20 -12.34 8.50
C GLN A 200 13.12 -12.50 6.97
N PHE A 201 14.28 -12.63 6.32
CA PHE A 201 14.33 -12.88 4.88
C PHE A 201 13.63 -14.19 4.51
N GLU A 202 13.93 -15.27 5.22
CA GLU A 202 13.32 -16.58 4.99
C GLU A 202 11.78 -16.52 5.11
N LYS A 203 11.28 -15.88 6.16
CA LYS A 203 9.82 -15.70 6.36
C LYS A 203 9.16 -14.92 5.23
N ILE A 204 9.77 -13.84 4.78
CA ILE A 204 9.24 -13.02 3.69
C ILE A 204 9.30 -13.80 2.37
N GLN A 205 10.40 -14.52 2.09
CA GLN A 205 10.53 -15.36 0.90
C GLN A 205 9.47 -16.47 0.85
N LEU A 206 9.23 -17.15 1.96
CA LEU A 206 8.17 -18.14 2.07
C LEU A 206 6.80 -17.52 1.77
N TYR A 207 6.49 -16.39 2.39
CA TYR A 207 5.25 -15.66 2.16
C TYR A 207 5.06 -15.28 0.69
N LEU A 208 6.09 -14.74 0.03
CA LEU A 208 6.05 -14.35 -1.37
C LEU A 208 5.92 -15.56 -2.31
N ASN A 209 6.52 -16.71 -1.97
CA ASN A 209 6.48 -17.92 -2.79
C ASN A 209 5.17 -18.70 -2.64
N GLU A 210 4.48 -18.60 -1.52
CA GLU A 210 3.18 -19.25 -1.28
C GLU A 210 2.00 -18.58 -2.01
N ASN A 211 2.27 -17.62 -2.91
CA ASN A 211 1.26 -16.88 -3.67
C ASN A 211 0.19 -16.18 -2.82
N HIS A 212 0.49 -15.84 -1.56
CA HIS A 212 -0.35 -14.97 -0.77
C HIS A 212 -0.31 -13.51 -1.29
N PHE A 213 -0.27 -13.35 -2.59
CA PHE A 213 -0.65 -12.10 -3.21
C PHE A 213 -2.17 -11.98 -3.15
N VAL A 214 -2.68 -11.81 -1.96
CA VAL A 214 -3.91 -11.04 -1.81
C VAL A 214 -3.52 -9.66 -2.28
N SER A 215 -4.26 -9.15 -3.23
CA SER A 215 -4.17 -7.77 -3.69
C SER A 215 -4.67 -6.80 -2.60
N ASP A 216 -4.15 -6.96 -1.39
CA ASP A 216 -4.25 -5.96 -0.34
C ASP A 216 -3.11 -4.94 -0.54
N PHE A 217 -2.98 -4.50 -1.81
CA PHE A 217 -2.33 -3.25 -2.05
C PHE A 217 -3.22 -2.18 -1.40
N HIS A 218 -2.91 -1.84 -0.17
CA HIS A 218 -3.37 -0.59 0.39
C HIS A 218 -2.47 0.50 -0.20
N PRO A 219 -2.94 1.22 -1.23
CA PRO A 219 -2.23 2.43 -1.65
C PRO A 219 -2.03 3.26 -0.40
N VAL A 220 -0.88 3.93 -0.30
CA VAL A 220 -0.65 4.87 0.81
C VAL A 220 -1.91 5.68 0.96
N SER A 221 -2.54 5.55 2.11
CA SER A 221 -3.76 6.26 2.38
C SER A 221 -3.45 7.76 2.28
N ARG A 222 -3.89 8.35 1.18
CA ARG A 222 -3.85 9.80 1.02
C ARG A 222 -4.99 10.38 1.81
N GLU A 223 -4.78 11.54 2.36
CA GLU A 223 -5.90 12.33 2.80
C GLU A 223 -6.56 12.95 1.57
N ILE A 224 -7.84 12.66 1.38
CA ILE A 224 -8.68 13.13 0.28
C ILE A 224 -9.76 14.02 0.87
N PRO A 225 -9.96 15.24 0.34
CA PRO A 225 -11.07 16.07 0.76
C PRO A 225 -12.38 15.52 0.18
N VAL A 226 -13.40 15.38 1.00
CA VAL A 226 -14.73 15.02 0.56
C VAL A 226 -15.42 16.24 -0.05
N ARG A 227 -15.94 16.11 -1.28
CA ARG A 227 -16.51 17.24 -2.02
C ARG A 227 -17.80 17.78 -1.43
N GLU A 228 -18.55 16.92 -0.72
CA GLU A 228 -19.87 17.31 -0.18
C GLU A 228 -20.08 16.65 1.19
N SER A 229 -20.96 17.21 2.00
CA SER A 229 -21.29 16.66 3.32
C SER A 229 -22.12 15.37 3.23
N ALA A 230 -22.14 14.58 4.30
CA ALA A 230 -22.94 13.35 4.38
C ALA A 230 -24.41 13.58 4.02
N LYS A 231 -25.00 14.71 4.43
CA LYS A 231 -26.39 15.06 4.18
C LYS A 231 -26.70 15.31 2.69
N PHE A 232 -25.72 15.75 1.93
CA PHE A 232 -25.89 16.04 0.50
C PHE A 232 -26.16 14.77 -0.34
N TYR A 233 -25.65 13.63 0.11
CA TYR A 233 -25.81 12.35 -0.58
C TYR A 233 -27.13 11.66 -0.29
N ILE A 234 -27.82 12.02 0.79
CA ILE A 234 -29.11 11.41 1.17
C ILE A 234 -30.18 11.68 0.09
N GLY A 235 -30.88 10.62 -0.32
CA GLY A 235 -31.93 10.68 -1.35
C GLY A 235 -31.44 10.61 -2.79
N LYS A 236 -30.11 10.60 -3.04
CA LYS A 236 -29.53 10.40 -4.37
C LYS A 236 -29.48 8.92 -4.74
N ASP A 237 -29.27 8.61 -6.01
CA ASP A 237 -29.03 7.25 -6.47
C ASP A 237 -27.70 6.72 -5.92
N PHE A 238 -27.71 5.49 -5.39
CA PHE A 238 -26.53 4.92 -4.71
C PHE A 238 -25.37 4.64 -5.67
N ASN A 239 -25.65 4.35 -6.97
CA ASN A 239 -24.58 4.15 -7.96
C ASN A 239 -23.88 5.46 -8.30
N GLU A 240 -24.64 6.56 -8.40
CA GLU A 240 -24.04 7.89 -8.61
C GLU A 240 -23.16 8.30 -7.43
N VAL A 241 -23.61 8.05 -6.21
CA VAL A 241 -22.85 8.35 -4.99
C VAL A 241 -21.61 7.48 -4.90
N LYS A 242 -21.73 6.18 -5.20
CA LYS A 242 -20.59 5.25 -5.22
C LYS A 242 -19.54 5.71 -6.23
N SER A 243 -19.93 5.98 -7.46
CA SER A 243 -19.03 6.44 -8.52
C SER A 243 -18.36 7.78 -8.18
N ALA A 244 -19.05 8.67 -7.45
CA ALA A 244 -18.48 9.93 -7.01
C ALA A 244 -17.31 9.69 -6.01
N PHE A 245 -17.49 8.85 -5.00
CA PHE A 245 -16.42 8.52 -4.04
C PHE A 245 -15.25 7.77 -4.71
N GLU A 246 -15.53 6.84 -5.62
CA GLU A 246 -14.49 6.13 -6.38
C GLU A 246 -13.70 7.10 -7.27
N SER A 247 -14.36 8.07 -7.93
CA SER A 247 -13.70 9.09 -8.75
C SER A 247 -12.90 10.11 -7.91
N ASP A 248 -13.27 10.32 -6.66
CA ASP A 248 -12.52 11.15 -5.72
C ASP A 248 -11.26 10.45 -5.19
N GLY A 249 -11.12 9.15 -5.45
CA GLY A 249 -9.94 8.37 -5.10
C GLY A 249 -10.08 7.51 -3.85
N PHE A 250 -11.30 7.34 -3.31
CA PHE A 250 -11.55 6.36 -2.26
C PHE A 250 -11.57 4.94 -2.83
N ILE A 251 -10.81 4.05 -2.21
CA ILE A 251 -10.57 2.69 -2.71
C ILE A 251 -11.48 1.62 -2.09
N SER A 252 -12.12 1.94 -0.97
CA SER A 252 -13.00 1.00 -0.25
C SER A 252 -14.41 1.55 -0.16
N VAL A 253 -15.17 1.49 -1.27
CA VAL A 253 -16.55 1.99 -1.35
C VAL A 253 -17.52 0.83 -1.44
N LYS A 254 -18.34 0.64 -0.39
CA LYS A 254 -19.33 -0.43 -0.29
C LYS A 254 -20.75 0.11 -0.28
N ALA A 255 -21.62 -0.46 -1.12
CA ALA A 255 -23.05 -0.20 -1.08
C ALA A 255 -23.75 -1.32 -0.29
N VAL A 256 -24.52 -0.95 0.73
CA VAL A 256 -25.24 -1.89 1.61
C VAL A 256 -26.75 -1.67 1.49
N LYS A 257 -27.43 -2.73 1.10
CA LYS A 257 -28.90 -2.74 1.02
C LYS A 257 -29.52 -2.70 2.40
N THR A 258 -30.51 -1.85 2.62
CA THR A 258 -31.34 -1.85 3.82
C THR A 258 -32.82 -1.84 3.46
N SER A 259 -33.60 -2.57 4.24
CA SER A 259 -35.08 -2.59 4.13
C SER A 259 -35.74 -1.52 5.00
N GLU A 260 -34.98 -0.79 5.82
CA GLU A 260 -35.50 0.32 6.60
C GLU A 260 -35.80 1.51 5.69
N LYS A 261 -37.07 1.86 5.62
CA LYS A 261 -37.54 2.94 4.76
C LYS A 261 -37.51 4.27 5.51
N GLY A 262 -36.76 5.25 4.97
CA GLY A 262 -36.91 6.65 5.39
C GLY A 262 -38.23 7.26 4.90
N LEU A 263 -38.64 8.38 5.49
CA LEU A 263 -39.81 9.15 5.00
C LEU A 263 -39.56 9.56 3.53
N PHE A 264 -40.42 9.10 2.61
CA PHE A 264 -40.38 9.41 1.17
C PHE A 264 -39.19 8.81 0.37
N THR A 265 -38.48 7.80 0.87
CA THR A 265 -37.35 7.17 0.15
C THR A 265 -37.88 6.18 -0.91
N LYS A 266 -37.36 6.30 -2.16
CA LYS A 266 -37.59 5.37 -3.26
C LYS A 266 -36.51 4.29 -3.29
N SER A 267 -36.81 3.16 -3.95
CA SER A 267 -35.83 2.10 -4.19
C SER A 267 -34.58 2.66 -4.91
N GLY A 268 -33.39 2.25 -4.46
CA GLY A 268 -32.11 2.72 -4.98
C GLY A 268 -31.59 4.03 -4.37
N GLN A 269 -32.38 4.67 -3.51
CA GLN A 269 -31.95 5.94 -2.90
C GLN A 269 -31.14 5.72 -1.61
N VAL A 270 -30.10 6.52 -1.47
CA VAL A 270 -29.20 6.55 -0.30
C VAL A 270 -29.96 7.05 0.94
N ILE A 271 -29.82 6.31 2.02
CA ILE A 271 -30.38 6.65 3.35
C ILE A 271 -29.30 7.25 4.24
N SER A 272 -28.09 6.70 4.20
CA SER A 272 -26.95 7.21 4.94
C SER A 272 -25.65 6.90 4.24
N VAL A 273 -24.64 7.75 4.48
CA VAL A 273 -23.26 7.51 4.07
C VAL A 273 -22.37 7.68 5.29
N SER A 274 -21.43 6.76 5.48
CA SER A 274 -20.40 6.88 6.50
C SER A 274 -19.01 6.73 5.92
N ILE A 275 -18.04 7.38 6.53
CA ILE A 275 -16.60 7.26 6.27
C ILE A 275 -15.94 6.76 7.54
N GLY A 276 -15.48 5.49 7.53
CA GLY A 276 -15.07 4.81 8.74
C GLY A 276 -16.21 4.78 9.78
N GLU A 277 -15.95 5.26 10.98
CA GLU A 277 -16.95 5.33 12.05
C GLU A 277 -17.83 6.58 12.01
N SER A 278 -17.52 7.56 11.14
CA SER A 278 -18.25 8.82 11.07
C SER A 278 -19.37 8.80 10.04
N ASN A 279 -20.60 8.99 10.49
CA ASN A 279 -21.80 9.14 9.65
C ASN A 279 -22.24 10.61 9.46
N ASN A 280 -21.48 11.57 9.96
CA ASN A 280 -21.78 13.00 9.88
C ASN A 280 -20.49 13.78 9.56
N PHE A 281 -19.94 13.54 8.36
CA PHE A 281 -18.80 14.28 7.84
C PHE A 281 -19.25 15.54 7.12
N GLU A 282 -18.41 16.57 7.21
CA GLU A 282 -18.67 17.89 6.59
C GLU A 282 -18.01 17.98 5.20
N LYS A 283 -18.50 18.89 4.38
CA LYS A 283 -17.87 19.25 3.12
C LYS A 283 -16.43 19.70 3.33
N ASP A 284 -15.54 19.35 2.42
CA ASP A 284 -14.10 19.65 2.44
C ASP A 284 -13.34 19.07 3.65
N SER A 285 -13.97 18.17 4.43
CA SER A 285 -13.25 17.41 5.46
C SER A 285 -12.30 16.38 4.82
N TRP A 286 -11.13 16.19 5.42
CA TRP A 286 -10.09 15.32 4.92
C TRP A 286 -10.19 13.93 5.54
N HIS A 287 -10.17 12.91 4.70
CA HIS A 287 -10.24 11.50 5.12
C HIS A 287 -9.22 10.68 4.35
N ARG A 288 -8.75 9.61 4.95
CA ARG A 288 -7.82 8.69 4.30
C ARG A 288 -8.48 8.01 3.12
N SER A 289 -7.79 7.86 2.00
CA SER A 289 -8.30 7.21 0.78
C SER A 289 -8.67 5.75 0.98
N ASP A 290 -8.08 5.08 1.99
CA ASP A 290 -8.37 3.71 2.39
C ASP A 290 -9.48 3.59 3.45
N SER A 291 -10.06 4.72 3.88
CA SER A 291 -11.21 4.70 4.78
C SER A 291 -12.38 3.96 4.12
N GLU A 292 -13.01 3.07 4.86
CA GLU A 292 -14.18 2.37 4.38
C GLU A 292 -15.36 3.33 4.23
N ILE A 293 -15.88 3.45 3.01
CA ILE A 293 -17.10 4.20 2.71
C ILE A 293 -18.26 3.21 2.68
N ILE A 294 -19.26 3.40 3.53
CA ILE A 294 -20.48 2.59 3.52
C ILE A 294 -21.63 3.47 3.09
N ILE A 295 -22.24 3.11 1.96
CA ILE A 295 -23.41 3.76 1.39
C ILE A 295 -24.62 2.86 1.66
N ALA A 296 -25.43 3.18 2.65
CA ALA A 296 -26.67 2.45 2.89
C ALA A 296 -27.78 3.01 1.99
N TYR A 297 -28.39 2.14 1.21
CA TYR A 297 -29.49 2.51 0.30
C TYR A 297 -30.72 1.66 0.53
N TYR A 298 -31.88 2.25 0.29
CA TYR A 298 -33.16 1.57 0.42
C TYR A 298 -33.45 0.65 -0.76
N GLU A 299 -33.78 -0.58 -0.45
CA GLU A 299 -34.37 -1.50 -1.41
C GLU A 299 -35.36 -2.43 -0.68
N PRO A 300 -36.60 -2.56 -1.15
CA PRO A 300 -37.56 -3.46 -0.53
C PRO A 300 -37.04 -4.90 -0.59
N LEU A 301 -37.33 -5.67 0.45
CA LEU A 301 -37.00 -7.10 0.47
C LEU A 301 -37.78 -7.81 -0.63
N SER A 302 -37.09 -8.69 -1.38
CA SER A 302 -37.73 -9.58 -2.33
C SER A 302 -38.63 -10.59 -1.63
N THR A 303 -39.54 -11.21 -2.38
CA THR A 303 -40.44 -12.24 -1.85
C THR A 303 -39.64 -13.42 -1.24
N GLU A 304 -38.49 -13.75 -1.83
CA GLU A 304 -37.63 -14.83 -1.35
C GLU A 304 -36.89 -14.44 -0.05
N GLU A 305 -36.39 -13.21 0.03
CA GLU A 305 -35.75 -12.68 1.24
C GLU A 305 -36.74 -12.58 2.40
N LEU A 306 -37.98 -12.15 2.13
CA LEU A 306 -39.08 -12.14 3.10
C LEU A 306 -39.40 -13.56 3.59
N ALA A 307 -39.45 -14.53 2.68
CA ALA A 307 -39.70 -15.93 3.03
C ALA A 307 -38.57 -16.49 3.93
N THR A 308 -37.30 -16.12 3.64
CA THR A 308 -36.14 -16.52 4.43
C THR A 308 -36.14 -15.87 5.82
N LEU A 309 -36.47 -14.60 5.89
CA LEU A 309 -36.53 -13.83 7.13
C LEU A 309 -37.66 -14.36 8.08
N HIS A 310 -38.73 -14.88 7.49
CA HIS A 310 -39.81 -15.52 8.21
C HIS A 310 -39.64 -17.03 8.40
N SER A 311 -38.60 -17.63 7.80
CA SER A 311 -38.29 -19.04 7.97
C SER A 311 -37.88 -19.30 9.45
N GLY A 312 -38.73 -19.93 10.23
CA GLY A 312 -38.54 -20.16 11.66
C GLY A 312 -39.35 -19.24 12.58
N LYS A 313 -39.85 -18.11 12.08
CA LYS A 313 -40.74 -17.23 12.88
C LYS A 313 -42.20 -17.67 12.72
N ILE A 314 -42.93 -17.65 13.82
CA ILE A 314 -44.38 -17.93 13.86
C ILE A 314 -45.09 -16.58 13.88
N GLN A 315 -46.01 -16.36 12.95
CA GLN A 315 -46.84 -15.16 12.97
C GLN A 315 -47.71 -15.18 14.20
N THR A 316 -47.62 -14.14 15.05
CA THR A 316 -48.46 -14.04 16.23
C THR A 316 -49.91 -13.87 15.80
N PRO A 317 -50.86 -14.62 16.42
CA PRO A 317 -52.28 -14.58 16.02
C PRO A 317 -52.89 -13.22 16.33
N ASP A 318 -52.40 -12.54 17.35
CA ASP A 318 -52.91 -11.22 17.74
C ASP A 318 -51.83 -10.27 18.28
N SER A 319 -52.08 -8.96 18.32
CA SER A 319 -51.16 -7.97 18.91
C SER A 319 -51.23 -8.01 20.45
N ALA A 320 -50.11 -7.64 21.10
CA ALA A 320 -50.05 -7.59 22.57
C ALA A 320 -51.17 -6.74 23.20
N LYS A 321 -51.58 -5.64 22.51
CA LYS A 321 -52.69 -4.78 22.98
C LYS A 321 -54.04 -5.50 23.00
N LYS A 322 -54.30 -6.40 22.05
CA LYS A 322 -55.54 -7.17 21.99
C LYS A 322 -55.58 -8.35 22.94
N CYS A 323 -54.43 -8.78 23.43
CA CYS A 323 -54.33 -9.81 24.42
C CYS A 323 -54.59 -9.29 25.86
N ILE A 324 -54.46 -7.97 26.09
CA ILE A 324 -54.69 -7.35 27.41
C ILE A 324 -56.17 -7.49 27.78
N GLY A 325 -56.43 -8.04 29.00
CA GLY A 325 -57.78 -8.23 29.54
C GLY A 325 -58.47 -9.54 29.14
N ARG A 326 -57.79 -10.39 28.32
CA ARG A 326 -58.29 -11.74 27.98
C ARG A 326 -57.81 -12.77 28.99
N SER A 327 -58.49 -13.91 29.05
CA SER A 327 -58.06 -15.04 29.86
C SER A 327 -56.66 -15.52 29.44
N TYR A 328 -55.79 -15.77 30.40
CA TYR A 328 -54.45 -16.32 30.15
C TYR A 328 -54.49 -17.63 29.36
N GLN A 329 -55.47 -18.50 29.74
CA GLN A 329 -55.60 -19.81 29.08
C GLN A 329 -55.97 -19.67 27.60
N ASP A 330 -56.91 -18.77 27.25
CA ASP A 330 -57.33 -18.55 25.88
C ASP A 330 -56.19 -17.98 25.01
N VAL A 331 -55.41 -17.04 25.56
CA VAL A 331 -54.27 -16.45 24.83
C VAL A 331 -53.18 -17.52 24.61
N VAL A 332 -52.84 -18.30 25.63
CA VAL A 332 -51.84 -19.38 25.50
C VAL A 332 -52.26 -20.43 24.49
N GLN A 333 -53.55 -20.82 24.49
CA GLN A 333 -54.09 -21.80 23.55
C GLN A 333 -54.01 -21.29 22.11
N GLU A 334 -54.40 -20.06 21.88
CA GLU A 334 -54.36 -19.44 20.55
C GLU A 334 -52.93 -19.35 19.95
N PHE A 335 -51.94 -18.99 20.78
CA PHE A 335 -50.52 -18.95 20.37
C PHE A 335 -49.96 -20.37 20.15
N SER A 336 -50.36 -21.35 20.97
CA SER A 336 -49.96 -22.75 20.80
C SER A 336 -50.53 -23.34 19.51
N ASP A 337 -51.79 -23.07 19.20
CA ASP A 337 -52.45 -23.54 17.96
C ASP A 337 -51.80 -22.93 16.70
N ALA A 338 -51.39 -21.67 16.76
CA ALA A 338 -50.67 -21.01 15.67
C ALA A 338 -49.28 -21.66 15.42
N ALA A 339 -48.58 -22.06 16.49
CA ALA A 339 -47.31 -22.77 16.42
C ALA A 339 -47.50 -24.19 15.84
N LEU A 340 -48.50 -24.93 16.24
CA LEU A 340 -48.83 -26.27 15.75
C LEU A 340 -49.20 -26.27 14.27
N ARG A 341 -49.99 -25.30 13.81
CA ARG A 341 -50.36 -25.16 12.38
C ARG A 341 -49.10 -25.00 11.49
N LYS A 342 -48.08 -24.30 11.93
CA LYS A 342 -46.81 -24.14 11.18
C LYS A 342 -45.99 -25.41 11.16
N LEU A 343 -45.97 -26.18 12.24
CA LEU A 343 -45.29 -27.49 12.29
C LEU A 343 -45.94 -28.50 11.32
N LEU A 344 -47.25 -28.53 11.24
CA LEU A 344 -48.02 -29.38 10.35
C LEU A 344 -47.86 -29.01 8.85
N LEU A 345 -47.66 -27.74 8.54
CA LEU A 345 -47.37 -27.30 7.16
C LEU A 345 -45.95 -27.68 6.71
N LYS A 346 -44.96 -27.69 7.61
CA LYS A 346 -43.59 -28.16 7.31
C LYS A 346 -43.48 -29.68 7.10
N SER A 347 -44.36 -30.48 7.66
CA SER A 347 -44.34 -31.93 7.50
C SER A 347 -45.04 -32.43 6.22
N ARG A 348 -45.63 -31.52 5.41
CA ARG A 348 -46.30 -31.82 4.14
C ARG A 348 -45.56 -31.34 2.91
N MET A 349 -44.39 -30.71 3.07
CA MET A 349 -43.39 -30.42 2.02
C MET A 349 -42.21 -31.39 2.15
#